data_96e72217348fd25ab2708e1efc2b384f
#
_entry.id   96e72217348fd25ab2708e1efc2b384f
#
_cell.length_a   1.000
_cell.length_b   1.000
_cell.length_c   1.000
_cell.angle_alpha   90.00
_cell.angle_beta   90.00
_cell.angle_gamma   90.00
#
_symmetry.space_group_name_H-M   'P 1'
#
loop_
_entity.id
_entity.type
_entity.pdbx_description
1 polymer ?
#
loop_
_entity_poly.entity_id
_entity_poly.type
_entity_poly.pdbx_seq_one_letter_code
_entity_poly.pdbx_strand_id
1 'polypeptide(L)'
;AHADHAWDIDTDLLIQTFAREARSNGARIVTAAPVTTIRRGATWVVQTATAAHDARLLINAAGAWVDAIARMAGVRPLGFQPLRRSMARIPAPGGHDTTRWPMIFGCGETWYAKPDAGALIVSPAEEHPMEPHDAWADDMVLAEGLARYEEMVTEPVTRLIASWAGLRTFAPDRVPVIGHDPQQPDFFWLAGQGGYGFQSAPAASQLAADLIAGRPTGCDAALIASLDPARFSAPRP
;
A
#
# COMPACT_ATOMS: atom_id res chain seq x y z
N ALA A 1 -0.66 -25.59 -5.41
CA ALA A 1 0.71 -25.16 -5.75
C ALA A 1 1.44 -24.84 -4.46
N HIS A 2 2.73 -25.04 -4.42
CA HIS A 2 3.61 -24.75 -3.29
C HIS A 2 4.81 -23.95 -3.81
N ALA A 3 5.22 -22.90 -3.06
CA ALA A 3 6.33 -22.02 -3.42
C ALA A 3 7.34 -21.96 -2.28
N ASP A 4 8.46 -22.63 -2.44
CA ASP A 4 9.52 -22.75 -1.42
C ASP A 4 10.31 -21.44 -1.22
N HIS A 5 10.21 -20.52 -2.17
CA HIS A 5 10.95 -19.25 -2.17
C HIS A 5 10.15 -18.08 -1.56
N ALA A 6 8.91 -18.32 -1.09
CA ALA A 6 8.11 -17.30 -0.43
C ALA A 6 8.41 -17.26 1.08
N TRP A 7 8.64 -16.06 1.59
CA TRP A 7 8.96 -15.80 2.98
C TRP A 7 7.96 -14.84 3.60
N ASP A 8 7.78 -14.93 4.90
CA ASP A 8 7.02 -13.93 5.65
C ASP A 8 7.88 -12.69 5.91
N ILE A 9 7.25 -11.53 5.88
CA ILE A 9 7.92 -10.23 6.11
C ILE A 9 7.44 -9.69 7.46
N ASP A 10 8.37 -9.38 8.35
CA ASP A 10 8.10 -8.53 9.51
C ASP A 10 7.94 -7.09 9.01
N THR A 11 6.71 -6.72 8.74
CA THR A 11 6.37 -5.42 8.14
C THR A 11 6.63 -4.26 9.10
N ASP A 12 6.45 -4.46 10.41
CA ASP A 12 6.72 -3.43 11.40
C ASP A 12 8.22 -3.16 11.53
N LEU A 13 9.02 -4.21 11.64
CA LEU A 13 10.49 -4.09 11.67
C LEU A 13 11.02 -3.43 10.40
N LEU A 14 10.46 -3.76 9.23
CA LEU A 14 10.85 -3.16 7.95
C LEU A 14 10.61 -1.64 7.94
N ILE A 15 9.41 -1.19 8.33
CA ILE A 15 9.07 0.24 8.41
C ILE A 15 9.97 0.95 9.42
N GLN A 16 10.14 0.38 10.62
CA GLN A 16 10.96 0.97 11.67
C GLN A 16 12.43 1.08 11.25
N THR A 17 12.93 0.10 10.50
CA THR A 17 14.30 0.11 9.99
C THR A 17 14.50 1.21 8.97
N PHE A 18 13.65 1.32 7.96
CA PHE A 18 13.73 2.39 6.97
C PHE A 18 13.55 3.78 7.61
N ALA A 19 12.63 3.92 8.57
CA ALA A 19 12.43 5.18 9.27
C ALA A 19 13.66 5.60 10.09
N ARG A 20 14.32 4.65 10.75
CA ARG A 20 15.56 4.88 11.51
C ARG A 20 16.70 5.28 10.60
N GLU A 21 16.88 4.57 9.49
CA GLU A 21 17.92 4.85 8.50
C GLU A 21 17.70 6.21 7.84
N ALA A 22 16.49 6.54 7.46
CA ALA A 22 16.15 7.87 6.93
C ALA A 22 16.51 8.98 7.90
N ARG A 23 16.16 8.84 9.20
CA ARG A 23 16.52 9.82 10.22
C ARG A 23 18.02 9.94 10.43
N SER A 24 18.76 8.83 10.41
CA SER A 24 20.23 8.86 10.54
C SER A 24 20.91 9.58 9.38
N ASN A 25 20.26 9.62 8.23
CA ASN A 25 20.68 10.36 7.04
C ASN A 25 20.10 11.79 6.97
N GLY A 26 19.55 12.30 8.08
CA GLY A 26 19.07 13.68 8.19
C GLY A 26 17.62 13.91 7.75
N ALA A 27 16.86 12.88 7.40
CA ALA A 27 15.44 13.05 7.09
C ALA A 27 14.62 13.36 8.35
N ARG A 28 13.57 14.14 8.18
CA ARG A 28 12.59 14.43 9.24
C ARG A 28 11.28 13.70 8.96
N ILE A 29 10.80 12.92 9.93
CA ILE A 29 9.49 12.29 9.90
C ILE A 29 8.62 13.05 10.89
N VAL A 30 7.57 13.70 10.37
CA VAL A 30 6.62 14.48 11.15
C VAL A 30 5.29 13.72 11.17
N THR A 31 4.88 13.29 12.34
CA THR A 31 3.59 12.58 12.56
C THR A 31 2.53 13.56 13.06
N ALA A 32 1.26 13.14 13.02
CA ALA A 32 0.12 13.96 13.41
C ALA A 32 0.09 15.34 12.70
N ALA A 33 0.54 15.38 11.46
CA ALA A 33 0.67 16.59 10.65
C ALA A 33 -0.10 16.45 9.32
N PRO A 34 -1.43 16.41 9.36
CA PRO A 34 -2.22 16.35 8.12
C PRO A 34 -1.94 17.57 7.27
N VAL A 35 -1.73 17.33 5.96
CA VAL A 35 -1.54 18.38 4.98
C VAL A 35 -2.87 19.10 4.74
N THR A 36 -2.87 20.41 4.90
CA THR A 36 -4.08 21.25 4.76
C THR A 36 -4.14 22.00 3.45
N THR A 37 -2.98 22.45 2.93
CA THR A 37 -2.87 23.08 1.61
C THR A 37 -1.51 22.80 1.01
N ILE A 38 -1.46 22.78 -0.32
CA ILE A 38 -0.23 22.73 -1.10
C ILE A 38 -0.27 23.89 -2.10
N ARG A 39 0.81 24.64 -2.17
CA ARG A 39 0.95 25.75 -3.14
C ARG A 39 2.27 25.59 -3.88
N ARG A 40 2.25 25.98 -5.15
CA ARG A 40 3.44 26.04 -5.98
C ARG A 40 3.78 27.50 -6.29
N GLY A 41 5.01 27.87 -5.98
CA GLY A 41 5.64 29.13 -6.36
C GLY A 41 6.99 28.83 -7.05
N ALA A 42 8.07 29.45 -6.59
CA ALA A 42 9.43 29.04 -6.96
C ALA A 42 9.79 27.65 -6.42
N THR A 43 9.17 27.27 -5.31
CA THR A 43 9.23 25.94 -4.67
C THR A 43 7.81 25.51 -4.29
N TRP A 44 7.66 24.25 -3.91
CA TRP A 44 6.45 23.76 -3.26
C TRP A 44 6.40 24.23 -1.81
N VAL A 45 5.24 24.70 -1.37
CA VAL A 45 4.96 25.00 0.04
C VAL A 45 3.85 24.07 0.50
N VAL A 46 4.19 23.13 1.39
CA VAL A 46 3.25 22.18 2.00
C VAL A 46 2.89 22.69 3.38
N GLN A 47 1.64 23.02 3.59
CA GLN A 47 1.12 23.53 4.86
C GLN A 47 0.48 22.41 5.66
N THR A 48 0.80 22.35 6.95
CA THR A 48 0.09 21.58 7.97
C THR A 48 -0.56 22.51 8.96
N ALA A 49 -1.29 21.99 9.95
CA ALA A 49 -1.87 22.82 11.00
C ALA A 49 -0.82 23.58 11.83
N THR A 50 0.42 23.06 11.90
CA THR A 50 1.46 23.57 12.83
C THR A 50 2.67 24.16 12.12
N ALA A 51 2.89 23.88 10.84
CA ALA A 51 4.09 24.30 10.12
C ALA A 51 3.86 24.40 8.61
N ALA A 52 4.73 25.19 7.95
CA ALA A 52 4.90 25.18 6.50
C ALA A 52 6.26 24.54 6.18
N HIS A 53 6.31 23.78 5.10
CA HIS A 53 7.50 23.10 4.61
C HIS A 53 7.74 23.48 3.15
N ASP A 54 8.93 23.99 2.86
CA ASP A 54 9.37 24.32 1.50
C ASP A 54 10.17 23.18 0.90
N ALA A 55 9.88 22.84 -0.36
CA ALA A 55 10.60 21.77 -1.07
C ALA A 55 10.70 22.06 -2.57
N ARG A 56 11.83 21.70 -3.18
CA ARG A 56 12.02 21.78 -4.64
C ARG A 56 11.29 20.67 -5.39
N LEU A 57 11.08 19.54 -4.74
CA LEU A 57 10.39 18.36 -5.27
C LEU A 57 9.34 17.93 -4.26
N LEU A 58 8.12 17.70 -4.71
CA LEU A 58 7.04 17.13 -3.93
C LEU A 58 6.82 15.68 -4.35
N ILE A 59 7.01 14.74 -3.43
CA ILE A 59 6.74 13.31 -3.65
C ILE A 59 5.38 12.97 -3.06
N ASN A 60 4.46 12.54 -3.89
CA ASN A 60 3.14 12.11 -3.48
C ASN A 60 3.12 10.59 -3.24
N ALA A 61 3.26 10.21 -1.97
CA ALA A 61 3.19 8.84 -1.48
C ALA A 61 2.00 8.65 -0.51
N ALA A 62 0.89 9.37 -0.75
CA ALA A 62 -0.21 9.53 0.20
C ALA A 62 -1.21 8.35 0.21
N GLY A 63 -0.87 7.19 -0.36
CA GLY A 63 -1.71 5.98 -0.31
C GLY A 63 -3.12 6.25 -0.84
N ALA A 64 -4.14 6.02 -0.01
CA ALA A 64 -5.53 6.25 -0.40
C ALA A 64 -5.85 7.71 -0.77
N TRP A 65 -5.12 8.67 -0.21
CA TRP A 65 -5.32 10.11 -0.45
C TRP A 65 -4.53 10.66 -1.64
N VAL A 66 -3.88 9.82 -2.42
CA VAL A 66 -2.97 10.24 -3.51
C VAL A 66 -3.63 11.20 -4.50
N ASP A 67 -4.86 10.94 -4.94
CA ASP A 67 -5.58 11.84 -5.85
C ASP A 67 -6.05 13.12 -5.16
N ALA A 68 -6.36 13.08 -3.88
CA ALA A 68 -6.71 14.27 -3.10
C ALA A 68 -5.49 15.20 -2.95
N ILE A 69 -4.32 14.66 -2.68
CA ILE A 69 -3.04 15.41 -2.63
C ILE A 69 -2.70 15.99 -4.00
N ALA A 70 -2.89 15.23 -5.08
CA ALA A 70 -2.67 15.74 -6.44
C ALA A 70 -3.58 16.95 -6.75
N ARG A 71 -4.88 16.84 -6.46
CA ARG A 71 -5.82 17.99 -6.63
C ARG A 71 -5.40 19.19 -5.80
N MET A 72 -5.00 18.96 -4.53
CA MET A 72 -4.54 20.03 -3.64
C MET A 72 -3.28 20.72 -4.18
N ALA A 73 -2.40 19.98 -4.85
CA ALA A 73 -1.20 20.49 -5.51
C ALA A 73 -1.46 21.13 -6.88
N GLY A 74 -2.70 21.11 -7.39
CA GLY A 74 -3.03 21.57 -8.75
C GLY A 74 -2.52 20.64 -9.85
N VAL A 75 -2.18 19.39 -9.51
CA VAL A 75 -1.79 18.33 -10.44
C VAL A 75 -3.00 17.49 -10.81
N ARG A 76 -3.08 17.06 -12.07
CA ARG A 76 -4.20 16.24 -12.54
C ARG A 76 -4.23 14.90 -11.84
N PRO A 77 -5.35 14.51 -11.19
CA PRO A 77 -5.49 13.18 -10.61
C PRO A 77 -5.44 12.09 -11.69
N LEU A 78 -4.91 10.93 -11.33
CA LEU A 78 -4.79 9.80 -12.25
C LEU A 78 -5.94 8.79 -12.15
N GLY A 79 -6.85 8.94 -11.17
CA GLY A 79 -8.00 8.08 -10.98
C GLY A 79 -7.70 6.85 -10.12
N PHE A 80 -6.90 7.02 -9.08
CA PHE A 80 -6.64 5.96 -8.12
C PHE A 80 -7.90 5.55 -7.36
N GLN A 81 -8.06 4.26 -7.13
CA GLN A 81 -9.17 3.69 -6.39
C GLN A 81 -8.67 2.96 -5.14
N PRO A 82 -8.97 3.47 -3.94
CA PRO A 82 -8.80 2.71 -2.71
C PRO A 82 -9.80 1.57 -2.62
N LEU A 83 -9.33 0.38 -2.26
CA LEU A 83 -10.13 -0.83 -2.07
C LEU A 83 -9.94 -1.35 -0.66
N ARG A 84 -11.03 -1.59 0.08
CA ARG A 84 -10.97 -2.14 1.43
C ARG A 84 -10.49 -3.59 1.41
N ARG A 85 -9.64 -3.93 2.37
CA ARG A 85 -9.22 -5.28 2.67
C ARG A 85 -9.31 -5.51 4.17
N SER A 86 -10.18 -6.42 4.57
CA SER A 86 -10.41 -6.78 5.97
C SER A 86 -9.61 -8.00 6.38
N MET A 87 -9.32 -8.07 7.67
CA MET A 87 -8.58 -9.15 8.33
C MET A 87 -9.31 -9.56 9.60
N ALA A 88 -9.40 -10.86 9.82
CA ALA A 88 -9.82 -11.48 11.07
C ALA A 88 -8.64 -12.21 11.68
N ARG A 89 -8.30 -11.94 12.94
CA ARG A 89 -7.34 -12.75 13.71
C ARG A 89 -8.11 -13.75 14.55
N ILE A 90 -7.82 -15.04 14.38
CA ILE A 90 -8.49 -16.14 15.05
C ILE A 90 -7.47 -16.97 15.83
N PRO A 91 -7.87 -17.74 16.87
CA PRO A 91 -6.99 -18.69 17.51
C PRO A 91 -6.40 -19.69 16.50
N ALA A 92 -5.25 -20.25 16.83
CA ALA A 92 -4.71 -21.36 16.05
C ALA A 92 -5.74 -22.49 15.95
N PRO A 93 -6.11 -22.93 14.72
CA PRO A 93 -7.12 -23.96 14.52
C PRO A 93 -6.77 -25.25 15.28
N GLY A 94 -7.71 -25.83 16.01
CA GLY A 94 -7.50 -27.05 16.79
C GLY A 94 -6.39 -26.98 17.86
N GLY A 95 -5.87 -25.78 18.17
CA GLY A 95 -4.72 -25.59 19.05
C GLY A 95 -3.38 -26.04 18.46
N HIS A 96 -3.31 -26.25 17.15
CA HIS A 96 -2.08 -26.63 16.46
C HIS A 96 -1.03 -25.51 16.50
N ASP A 97 0.25 -25.91 16.46
CA ASP A 97 1.34 -24.98 16.22
C ASP A 97 1.34 -24.52 14.75
N THR A 98 0.96 -23.26 14.52
CA THR A 98 0.85 -22.67 13.19
C THR A 98 2.15 -22.02 12.71
N THR A 99 3.22 -21.97 13.50
CA THR A 99 4.43 -21.20 13.22
C THR A 99 5.13 -21.56 11.91
N ARG A 100 4.94 -22.77 11.43
CA ARG A 100 5.53 -23.28 10.18
C ARG A 100 4.51 -23.49 9.06
N TRP A 101 3.28 -23.06 9.27
CA TRP A 101 2.29 -23.18 8.21
C TRP A 101 2.57 -22.16 7.10
N PRO A 102 2.35 -22.55 5.84
CA PRO A 102 2.43 -21.62 4.74
C PRO A 102 1.26 -20.63 4.76
N MET A 103 1.37 -19.57 4.00
CA MET A 103 0.18 -18.82 3.58
C MET A 103 -0.69 -19.70 2.69
N ILE A 104 -1.98 -19.71 2.93
CA ILE A 104 -2.96 -20.55 2.23
C ILE A 104 -3.95 -19.64 1.52
N PHE A 105 -4.29 -19.97 0.29
CA PHE A 105 -5.33 -19.30 -0.50
C PHE A 105 -6.49 -20.23 -0.75
N GLY A 106 -7.69 -19.76 -0.56
CA GLY A 106 -8.90 -20.41 -1.02
C GLY A 106 -8.94 -20.51 -2.56
N CYS A 107 -9.69 -21.45 -3.06
CA CYS A 107 -9.88 -21.63 -4.48
C CYS A 107 -10.47 -20.35 -5.10
N GLY A 108 -9.85 -19.84 -6.18
CA GLY A 108 -10.27 -18.58 -6.79
C GLY A 108 -9.93 -17.33 -5.97
N GLU A 109 -9.02 -17.43 -4.99
CA GLU A 109 -8.61 -16.32 -4.10
C GLU A 109 -9.77 -15.67 -3.32
N THR A 110 -10.82 -16.46 -3.01
CA THR A 110 -12.00 -15.99 -2.29
C THR A 110 -11.78 -15.75 -0.80
N TRP A 111 -10.64 -16.18 -0.28
CA TRP A 111 -10.08 -15.91 1.03
C TRP A 111 -8.60 -16.28 1.05
N TYR A 112 -7.87 -15.82 2.04
CA TYR A 112 -6.55 -16.34 2.35
C TYR A 112 -6.31 -16.35 3.86
N ALA A 113 -5.38 -17.21 4.29
CA ALA A 113 -4.97 -17.31 5.68
C ALA A 113 -3.45 -17.39 5.80
N LYS A 114 -2.90 -16.83 6.87
CA LYS A 114 -1.48 -16.94 7.21
C LYS A 114 -1.26 -16.98 8.71
N PRO A 115 -0.19 -17.63 9.19
CA PRO A 115 0.22 -17.55 10.59
C PRO A 115 0.50 -16.13 11.06
N ASP A 116 0.20 -15.86 12.33
CA ASP A 116 0.46 -14.58 12.97
C ASP A 116 0.66 -14.76 14.48
N ALA A 117 1.92 -14.80 14.93
CA ALA A 117 2.30 -14.87 16.34
C ALA A 117 1.48 -15.91 17.16
N GLY A 118 1.46 -17.16 16.70
CA GLY A 118 0.76 -18.27 17.37
C GLY A 118 -0.77 -18.25 17.16
N ALA A 119 -1.28 -17.41 16.29
CA ALA A 119 -2.66 -17.34 15.83
C ALA A 119 -2.71 -17.49 14.30
N LEU A 120 -3.86 -17.29 13.70
CA LEU A 120 -4.03 -17.24 12.26
C LEU A 120 -4.76 -15.95 11.88
N ILE A 121 -4.28 -15.27 10.84
CA ILE A 121 -5.03 -14.23 10.17
C ILE A 121 -5.80 -14.86 9.01
N VAL A 122 -7.08 -14.55 8.90
CA VAL A 122 -7.94 -14.91 7.77
C VAL A 122 -8.49 -13.63 7.14
N SER A 123 -8.39 -13.50 5.84
CA SER A 123 -8.99 -12.39 5.08
C SER A 123 -10.07 -12.90 4.15
N PRO A 124 -11.22 -12.22 4.06
CA PRO A 124 -12.26 -12.50 3.06
C PRO A 124 -11.84 -12.16 1.62
N ALA A 125 -10.65 -11.58 1.44
CA ALA A 125 -10.07 -11.19 0.16
C ALA A 125 -10.93 -10.19 -0.65
N GLU A 126 -11.81 -9.43 0.01
CA GLU A 126 -12.67 -8.44 -0.65
C GLU A 126 -11.87 -7.26 -1.23
N GLU A 127 -12.44 -6.62 -2.24
CA GLU A 127 -11.93 -5.41 -2.88
C GLU A 127 -13.06 -4.40 -3.07
N HIS A 128 -13.72 -4.00 -2.00
CA HIS A 128 -14.81 -3.03 -2.06
C HIS A 128 -14.25 -1.61 -2.24
N PRO A 129 -14.68 -0.88 -3.28
CA PRO A 129 -14.29 0.52 -3.48
C PRO A 129 -14.70 1.39 -2.29
N MET A 130 -13.80 2.23 -1.84
CA MET A 130 -14.02 3.13 -0.72
C MET A 130 -13.48 4.52 -1.03
N GLU A 131 -14.05 5.53 -0.38
CA GLU A 131 -13.40 6.83 -0.26
C GLU A 131 -12.22 6.75 0.72
N PRO A 132 -11.20 7.63 0.59
CA PRO A 132 -10.08 7.66 1.54
C PRO A 132 -10.53 7.96 2.97
N HIS A 133 -10.28 7.04 3.89
CA HIS A 133 -10.57 7.18 5.32
C HIS A 133 -9.72 6.17 6.12
N ASP A 134 -9.78 6.24 7.44
CA ASP A 134 -9.25 5.21 8.33
C ASP A 134 -10.24 4.04 8.35
N ALA A 135 -9.92 2.98 7.59
CA ALA A 135 -10.87 1.91 7.28
C ALA A 135 -11.02 0.93 8.45
N TRP A 136 -12.24 0.46 8.64
CA TRP A 136 -12.57 -0.62 9.57
C TRP A 136 -13.17 -1.81 8.82
N ALA A 137 -13.09 -2.97 9.45
CA ALA A 137 -13.67 -4.20 8.91
C ALA A 137 -15.20 -4.12 8.96
N ASP A 138 -15.83 -4.71 7.95
CA ASP A 138 -17.26 -4.92 7.90
C ASP A 138 -17.59 -6.31 8.45
N ASP A 139 -18.42 -6.38 9.47
CA ASP A 139 -18.72 -7.62 10.20
C ASP A 139 -19.37 -8.69 9.31
N MET A 140 -20.22 -8.27 8.37
CA MET A 140 -20.86 -9.23 7.44
C MET A 140 -19.85 -9.78 6.45
N VAL A 141 -19.00 -8.93 5.89
CA VAL A 141 -17.95 -9.35 4.96
C VAL A 141 -16.96 -10.28 5.65
N LEU A 142 -16.62 -9.99 6.90
CA LEU A 142 -15.78 -10.90 7.71
C LEU A 142 -16.47 -12.24 7.95
N ALA A 143 -17.74 -12.23 8.35
CA ALA A 143 -18.50 -13.46 8.63
C ALA A 143 -18.60 -14.33 7.37
N GLU A 144 -18.93 -13.74 6.21
CA GLU A 144 -18.98 -14.45 4.94
C GLU A 144 -17.59 -15.02 4.54
N GLY A 145 -16.53 -14.26 4.77
CA GLY A 145 -15.17 -14.71 4.49
C GLY A 145 -14.72 -15.85 5.38
N LEU A 146 -15.08 -15.80 6.67
CA LEU A 146 -14.82 -16.89 7.61
C LEU A 146 -15.64 -18.12 7.29
N ALA A 147 -16.91 -17.98 6.87
CA ALA A 147 -17.73 -19.11 6.42
C ALA A 147 -17.08 -19.83 5.22
N ARG A 148 -16.60 -19.06 4.20
CA ARG A 148 -15.88 -19.65 3.06
C ARG A 148 -14.57 -20.33 3.46
N TYR A 149 -13.88 -19.81 4.47
CA TYR A 149 -12.70 -20.44 5.04
C TYR A 149 -13.07 -21.76 5.72
N GLU A 150 -14.12 -21.79 6.55
CA GLU A 150 -14.58 -22.98 7.28
C GLU A 150 -15.04 -24.12 6.35
N GLU A 151 -15.57 -23.81 5.16
CA GLU A 151 -15.90 -24.82 4.14
C GLU A 151 -14.67 -25.61 3.64
N MET A 152 -13.46 -25.06 3.81
CA MET A 152 -12.23 -25.63 3.27
C MET A 152 -11.28 -26.21 4.33
N VAL A 153 -11.67 -26.13 5.61
CA VAL A 153 -10.86 -26.59 6.75
C VAL A 153 -11.65 -27.53 7.65
N THR A 154 -10.96 -28.27 8.52
CA THR A 154 -11.62 -29.22 9.43
C THR A 154 -11.96 -28.62 10.78
N GLU A 155 -11.28 -27.55 11.16
CA GLU A 155 -11.41 -26.93 12.47
C GLU A 155 -12.27 -25.65 12.39
N PRO A 156 -13.31 -25.51 13.21
CA PRO A 156 -14.18 -24.34 13.16
C PRO A 156 -13.50 -23.10 13.74
N VAL A 157 -13.95 -21.94 13.32
CA VAL A 157 -13.59 -20.65 13.91
C VAL A 157 -14.36 -20.45 15.22
N THR A 158 -13.71 -20.61 16.34
CA THR A 158 -14.37 -20.52 17.66
C THR A 158 -14.65 -19.10 18.13
N ARG A 159 -13.81 -18.14 17.75
CA ARG A 159 -13.96 -16.71 18.10
C ARG A 159 -13.05 -15.82 17.27
N LEU A 160 -13.33 -14.53 17.23
CA LEU A 160 -12.38 -13.52 16.82
C LEU A 160 -11.49 -13.09 17.98
N ILE A 161 -10.19 -12.93 17.73
CA ILE A 161 -9.25 -12.27 18.65
C ILE A 161 -9.26 -10.77 18.37
N ALA A 162 -9.20 -10.39 17.09
CA ALA A 162 -9.23 -9.02 16.61
C ALA A 162 -9.71 -8.98 15.14
N SER A 163 -10.17 -7.82 14.72
CA SER A 163 -10.44 -7.52 13.31
C SER A 163 -9.95 -6.12 12.99
N TRP A 164 -9.53 -5.90 11.75
CA TRP A 164 -9.17 -4.58 11.21
C TRP A 164 -9.33 -4.57 9.70
N ALA A 165 -9.25 -3.39 9.12
CA ALA A 165 -9.16 -3.24 7.68
C ALA A 165 -8.12 -2.20 7.30
N GLY A 166 -7.71 -2.23 6.03
CA GLY A 166 -6.88 -1.21 5.42
C GLY A 166 -7.35 -0.92 4.00
N LEU A 167 -6.86 0.16 3.43
CA LEU A 167 -7.12 0.52 2.04
C LEU A 167 -5.92 0.17 1.17
N ARG A 168 -6.14 -0.66 0.17
CA ARG A 168 -5.19 -0.95 -0.91
C ARG A 168 -5.52 -0.05 -2.07
N THR A 169 -4.59 0.80 -2.47
CA THR A 169 -4.84 1.81 -3.50
C THR A 169 -4.25 1.36 -4.82
N PHE A 170 -5.09 1.33 -5.85
CA PHE A 170 -4.72 0.89 -7.18
C PHE A 170 -4.85 2.04 -8.18
N ALA A 171 -3.92 2.12 -9.13
CA ALA A 171 -4.11 2.88 -10.34
C ALA A 171 -5.16 2.22 -11.25
N PRO A 172 -5.72 2.91 -12.26
CA PRO A 172 -6.77 2.36 -13.12
C PRO A 172 -6.40 1.07 -13.84
N ASP A 173 -5.12 0.89 -14.17
CA ASP A 173 -4.56 -0.31 -14.81
C ASP A 173 -3.98 -1.32 -13.80
N ARG A 174 -4.10 -1.02 -12.50
CA ARG A 174 -3.59 -1.81 -11.37
C ARG A 174 -2.06 -1.96 -11.32
N VAL A 175 -1.33 -1.18 -12.11
CA VAL A 175 0.13 -1.12 -12.09
C VAL A 175 0.58 0.07 -11.23
N PRO A 176 1.59 -0.04 -10.36
CA PRO A 176 2.10 1.10 -9.58
C PRO A 176 2.51 2.28 -10.45
N VAL A 177 2.45 3.48 -9.89
CA VAL A 177 2.87 4.70 -10.56
C VAL A 177 4.10 5.26 -9.86
N ILE A 178 5.23 5.26 -10.57
CA ILE A 178 6.53 5.72 -10.04
C ILE A 178 7.19 6.58 -11.12
N GLY A 179 7.27 7.88 -10.90
CA GLY A 179 7.87 8.79 -11.86
C GLY A 179 7.48 10.25 -11.66
N HIS A 180 8.15 11.13 -12.37
CA HIS A 180 7.81 12.55 -12.44
C HIS A 180 6.52 12.77 -13.21
N ASP A 181 5.69 13.69 -12.74
CA ASP A 181 4.50 14.08 -13.49
C ASP A 181 4.92 14.74 -14.82
N PRO A 182 4.34 14.34 -15.97
CA PRO A 182 4.77 14.84 -17.28
C PRO A 182 4.47 16.32 -17.52
N GLN A 183 3.50 16.90 -16.79
CA GLN A 183 3.16 18.33 -16.89
C GLN A 183 3.77 19.14 -15.76
N GLN A 184 4.18 18.49 -14.66
CA GLN A 184 4.71 19.09 -13.47
C GLN A 184 5.95 18.32 -12.98
N PRO A 185 7.14 18.49 -13.62
CA PRO A 185 8.31 17.65 -13.36
C PRO A 185 8.86 17.70 -11.93
N ASP A 186 8.51 18.71 -11.16
CA ASP A 186 8.84 18.82 -9.74
C ASP A 186 7.78 18.21 -8.80
N PHE A 187 6.79 17.48 -9.38
CA PHE A 187 5.90 16.59 -8.68
C PHE A 187 6.22 15.14 -9.05
N PHE A 188 6.40 14.29 -8.06
CA PHE A 188 6.76 12.88 -8.25
C PHE A 188 5.69 11.97 -7.67
N TRP A 189 5.26 10.99 -8.44
CA TRP A 189 4.31 9.96 -8.01
C TRP A 189 5.05 8.74 -7.45
N LEU A 190 4.64 8.29 -6.27
CA LEU A 190 5.04 7.01 -5.68
C LEU A 190 3.79 6.37 -5.07
N ALA A 191 2.96 5.79 -5.90
CA ALA A 191 1.60 5.42 -5.55
C ALA A 191 1.10 4.16 -6.27
N GLY A 192 -0.06 3.67 -5.86
CA GLY A 192 -0.71 2.55 -6.53
C GLY A 192 -0.11 1.18 -6.20
N GLN A 193 0.56 1.02 -5.07
CA GLN A 193 1.19 -0.23 -4.66
C GLN A 193 0.20 -1.37 -4.42
N GLY A 194 -1.10 -1.08 -4.35
CA GLY A 194 -2.15 -2.09 -4.21
C GLY A 194 -1.93 -3.01 -3.03
N GLY A 195 -1.96 -4.31 -3.27
CA GLY A 195 -1.68 -5.35 -2.28
C GLY A 195 -0.21 -5.77 -2.17
N TYR A 196 0.70 -5.16 -2.93
CA TYR A 196 2.08 -5.62 -3.12
C TYR A 196 3.13 -4.67 -2.55
N GLY A 197 2.72 -3.63 -1.83
CA GLY A 197 3.59 -2.55 -1.38
C GLY A 197 4.76 -3.00 -0.54
N PHE A 198 4.56 -3.88 0.43
CA PHE A 198 5.65 -4.35 1.29
C PHE A 198 6.69 -5.16 0.53
N GLN A 199 6.27 -6.11 -0.29
CA GLN A 199 7.22 -6.95 -1.03
C GLN A 199 7.95 -6.18 -2.13
N SER A 200 7.34 -5.14 -2.71
CA SER A 200 7.96 -4.31 -3.74
C SER A 200 8.72 -3.11 -3.20
N ALA A 201 8.54 -2.74 -1.93
CA ALA A 201 9.09 -1.52 -1.34
C ALA A 201 10.60 -1.34 -1.54
N PRO A 202 11.47 -2.36 -1.37
CA PRO A 202 12.91 -2.17 -1.58
C PRO A 202 13.25 -1.77 -3.02
N ALA A 203 12.69 -2.46 -4.02
CA ALA A 203 12.93 -2.17 -5.43
C ALA A 203 12.26 -0.86 -5.87
N ALA A 204 11.01 -0.63 -5.44
CA ALA A 204 10.26 0.58 -5.77
C ALA A 204 10.92 1.84 -5.20
N SER A 205 11.41 1.79 -3.97
CA SER A 205 12.10 2.93 -3.34
C SER A 205 13.47 3.19 -3.97
N GLN A 206 14.22 2.12 -4.34
CA GLN A 206 15.47 2.28 -5.08
C GLN A 206 15.22 2.92 -6.44
N LEU A 207 14.25 2.42 -7.20
CA LEU A 207 13.87 3.00 -8.49
C LEU A 207 13.47 4.48 -8.35
N ALA A 208 12.61 4.81 -7.38
CA ALA A 208 12.22 6.19 -7.13
C ALA A 208 13.42 7.09 -6.81
N ALA A 209 14.32 6.62 -5.95
CA ALA A 209 15.55 7.36 -5.60
C ALA A 209 16.47 7.57 -6.79
N ASP A 210 16.61 6.60 -7.67
CA ASP A 210 17.45 6.70 -8.87
C ASP A 210 16.84 7.65 -9.91
N LEU A 211 15.53 7.58 -10.14
CA LEU A 211 14.83 8.51 -11.02
C LEU A 211 14.93 9.97 -10.52
N ILE A 212 14.70 10.20 -9.23
CA ILE A 212 14.80 11.54 -8.62
C ILE A 212 16.22 12.08 -8.69
N ALA A 213 17.23 11.23 -8.50
CA ALA A 213 18.63 11.63 -8.55
C ALA A 213 19.23 11.67 -9.97
N GLY A 214 18.47 11.30 -10.99
CA GLY A 214 18.96 11.20 -12.37
C GLY A 214 20.06 10.14 -12.54
N ARG A 215 20.02 9.07 -11.73
CA ARG A 215 21.00 7.97 -11.81
C ARG A 215 20.51 6.87 -12.75
N PRO A 216 21.41 6.05 -13.32
CA PRO A 216 21.02 4.83 -14.00
C PRO A 216 20.22 3.91 -13.06
N THR A 217 19.11 3.41 -13.53
CA THR A 217 18.28 2.46 -12.79
C THR A 217 18.72 1.01 -13.05
N GLY A 218 18.49 0.12 -12.10
CA GLY A 218 18.69 -1.33 -12.31
C GLY A 218 17.54 -2.02 -13.07
N CYS A 219 16.56 -1.26 -13.57
CA CYS A 219 15.38 -1.76 -14.26
C CYS A 219 15.50 -1.58 -15.77
N ASP A 220 14.87 -2.45 -16.56
CA ASP A 220 14.78 -2.28 -17.99
C ASP A 220 13.82 -1.13 -18.38
N ALA A 221 13.99 -0.61 -19.59
CA ALA A 221 13.22 0.54 -20.07
C ALA A 221 11.72 0.24 -20.20
N ALA A 222 11.34 -0.99 -20.52
CA ALA A 222 9.94 -1.37 -20.64
C ALA A 222 9.23 -1.37 -19.27
N LEU A 223 9.90 -1.87 -18.24
CA LEU A 223 9.39 -1.80 -16.87
C LEU A 223 9.25 -0.34 -16.42
N ILE A 224 10.27 0.50 -16.63
CA ILE A 224 10.21 1.93 -16.27
C ILE A 224 9.03 2.60 -16.98
N ALA A 225 8.86 2.38 -18.28
CA ALA A 225 7.76 2.94 -19.06
C ALA A 225 6.37 2.46 -18.54
N SER A 226 6.28 1.21 -18.09
CA SER A 226 5.04 0.67 -17.53
C SER A 226 4.67 1.29 -16.17
N LEU A 227 5.65 1.85 -15.44
CA LEU A 227 5.45 2.51 -14.15
C LEU A 227 5.29 4.02 -14.29
N ASP A 228 5.66 4.62 -15.42
CA ASP A 228 5.67 6.05 -15.66
C ASP A 228 4.23 6.63 -15.66
N PRO A 229 3.95 7.73 -14.92
CA PRO A 229 2.65 8.40 -14.96
C PRO A 229 2.25 8.91 -16.35
N ALA A 230 3.20 9.15 -17.26
CA ALA A 230 2.92 9.59 -18.63
C ALA A 230 2.04 8.61 -19.41
N ARG A 231 1.97 7.32 -19.03
CA ARG A 231 1.07 6.32 -19.64
C ARG A 231 -0.43 6.68 -19.50
N PHE A 232 -0.76 7.61 -18.59
CA PHE A 232 -2.12 8.14 -18.42
C PHE A 232 -2.34 9.48 -19.13
N SER A 233 -1.34 9.98 -19.89
CA SER A 233 -1.42 11.28 -20.55
C SER A 233 -2.23 11.26 -21.85
N ALA A 234 -2.42 10.12 -22.49
CA ALA A 234 -3.28 9.98 -23.64
C ALA A 234 -4.76 10.16 -23.23
N PRO A 235 -5.60 10.85 -24.04
CA PRO A 235 -7.03 10.84 -23.83
C PRO A 235 -7.51 9.37 -23.86
N ARG A 236 -8.31 8.99 -22.84
CA ARG A 236 -8.99 7.68 -22.90
C ARG A 236 -9.97 7.71 -24.08
N PRO A 237 -10.01 6.65 -24.90
CA PRO A 237 -10.96 6.54 -25.99
C PRO A 237 -12.40 6.59 -25.52
#